data_10dc2e45f81dceeb0c53c835c7c266ba
#
_entry.id   10dc2e45f81dceeb0c53c835c7c266ba
#
_cell.length_a   1.000
_cell.length_b   1.000
_cell.length_c   1.000
_cell.angle_alpha   90.00
_cell.angle_beta   90.00
_cell.angle_gamma   90.00
#
_symmetry.space_group_name_H-M   'P 1'
#
loop_
_entity.id
_entity.type
_entity.pdbx_description
1 polymer ?
#
loop_
_entity_poly.entity_id
_entity_poly.type
_entity_poly.pdbx_seq_one_letter_code
_entity_poly.pdbx_strand_id
1 'polypeptide(L)'
;MTRTKTLSTATRGAALLALAGVLVLAGCGGGTRGGGLFAPSNAANERRPVAQQTRESTVWDLFGNNSDPNVTVAVNKYLWNASLEVLNFLPVQSIDPFTGVIVTGYGTPPGGGRSYRATVKISDPALDARSLKLALEGAGGSAVAPDTVRAVEDAILTRARQLRVRDGRL
;
A
#
# COMPACT_ATOMS: atom_id res chain seq x y z
N MET A 1 51.07 -26.76 4.88
CA MET A 1 51.03 -27.01 3.42
C MET A 1 50.22 -25.93 2.77
N THR A 2 50.93 -25.02 2.21
CA THR A 2 50.63 -23.88 1.37
C THR A 2 49.89 -24.28 0.09
N ARG A 3 48.84 -23.53 -0.32
CA ARG A 3 48.59 -23.19 -1.74
C ARG A 3 47.73 -21.96 -1.89
N THR A 4 48.42 -20.89 -2.11
CA THR A 4 48.02 -19.69 -2.86
C THR A 4 47.82 -20.02 -4.35
N LYS A 5 46.91 -19.35 -5.03
CA LYS A 5 46.92 -18.99 -6.47
C LYS A 5 45.55 -18.44 -6.83
N THR A 6 45.33 -17.40 -7.59
CA THR A 6 46.08 -16.35 -8.28
C THR A 6 45.06 -15.41 -8.85
N LEU A 7 45.40 -14.14 -8.85
CA LEU A 7 44.72 -13.07 -9.61
C LEU A 7 44.63 -13.43 -11.11
N SER A 8 43.54 -12.99 -11.75
CA SER A 8 43.56 -12.72 -13.19
C SER A 8 42.97 -11.34 -13.42
N THR A 9 43.85 -10.48 -13.81
CA THR A 9 43.67 -9.15 -14.35
C THR A 9 43.41 -9.19 -15.87
N ALA A 10 42.86 -8.08 -16.34
CA ALA A 10 42.90 -7.54 -17.72
C ALA A 10 41.72 -8.02 -18.64
N THR A 11 41.05 -7.12 -19.35
CA THR A 11 41.52 -6.23 -20.39
C THR A 11 40.46 -5.19 -20.72
N ARG A 12 40.68 -3.93 -20.65
CA ARG A 12 40.87 -2.87 -21.65
C ARG A 12 40.17 -3.14 -23.00
N GLY A 13 39.22 -2.27 -23.33
CA GLY A 13 38.62 -2.15 -24.66
C GLY A 13 37.91 -0.81 -24.77
N ALA A 14 38.68 0.23 -25.06
CA ALA A 14 38.19 1.53 -25.48
C ALA A 14 37.69 1.43 -26.92
N ALA A 15 36.48 1.92 -27.22
CA ALA A 15 36.09 2.35 -28.55
C ALA A 15 35.20 3.58 -28.46
N LEU A 16 35.77 4.70 -28.72
CA LEU A 16 35.19 5.95 -29.13
C LEU A 16 34.45 5.76 -30.47
N LEU A 17 33.22 6.18 -30.60
CA LEU A 17 32.69 6.71 -31.85
C LEU A 17 31.59 7.73 -31.54
N ALA A 18 31.97 8.97 -31.79
CA ALA A 18 31.10 10.12 -31.90
C ALA A 18 30.27 10.00 -33.20
N LEU A 19 28.97 10.26 -33.11
CA LEU A 19 28.24 10.74 -34.29
C LEU A 19 27.20 11.77 -33.84
N ALA A 20 27.47 12.99 -34.26
CA ALA A 20 26.61 14.15 -34.20
C ALA A 20 25.43 13.93 -35.13
N GLY A 21 24.24 14.22 -34.69
CA GLY A 21 23.02 14.29 -35.51
C GLY A 21 22.11 15.37 -34.98
N VAL A 22 22.37 16.58 -35.42
CA VAL A 22 21.49 17.74 -35.29
C VAL A 22 20.32 17.56 -36.25
N LEU A 23 19.10 17.51 -35.72
CA LEU A 23 17.88 17.69 -36.49
C LEU A 23 16.99 18.71 -35.81
N VAL A 24 17.14 19.96 -36.28
CA VAL A 24 16.24 21.08 -36.05
C VAL A 24 15.01 20.87 -36.95
N LEU A 25 13.84 20.67 -36.36
CA LEU A 25 12.58 20.91 -37.04
C LEU A 25 11.85 22.03 -36.31
N ALA A 26 11.99 23.21 -36.89
CA ALA A 26 11.13 24.34 -36.67
C ALA A 26 9.78 24.08 -37.37
N GLY A 27 8.73 23.87 -36.57
CA GLY A 27 7.36 23.85 -37.04
C GLY A 27 6.64 25.13 -36.68
N CYS A 28 6.69 26.09 -37.55
CA CYS A 28 5.90 27.32 -37.52
C CYS A 28 4.49 27.00 -38.01
N GLY A 29 3.45 27.28 -37.26
CA GLY A 29 2.07 27.27 -37.68
C GLY A 29 1.30 28.18 -36.77
N GLY A 30 1.10 29.37 -37.15
CA GLY A 30 0.07 29.98 -37.91
C GLY A 30 -0.86 30.69 -36.95
N GLY A 31 -0.50 31.95 -36.61
CA GLY A 31 -1.38 32.87 -35.88
C GLY A 31 -2.53 33.36 -36.74
N THR A 32 -3.68 33.56 -36.18
CA THR A 32 -4.66 34.50 -36.67
C THR A 32 -4.88 35.59 -35.62
N ARG A 33 -4.33 36.76 -35.95
CA ARG A 33 -4.69 38.03 -35.35
C ARG A 33 -6.14 38.33 -35.70
N GLY A 34 -7.01 38.40 -34.73
CA GLY A 34 -8.30 39.07 -34.82
C GLY A 34 -8.35 40.13 -33.75
N GLY A 35 -8.10 41.37 -34.14
CA GLY A 35 -8.23 42.52 -33.27
C GLY A 35 -9.71 42.83 -33.03
N GLY A 36 -10.02 43.11 -31.77
CA GLY A 36 -11.28 43.67 -31.35
C GLY A 36 -11.02 44.58 -30.15
N LEU A 37 -10.59 45.82 -30.41
CA LEU A 37 -10.67 46.92 -29.45
C LEU A 37 -12.15 47.31 -29.36
N PHE A 38 -12.66 47.27 -28.17
CA PHE A 38 -13.88 47.83 -27.58
C PHE A 38 -14.67 46.73 -26.84
N ALA A 39 -14.38 46.58 -25.59
CA ALA A 39 -15.33 46.01 -24.67
C ALA A 39 -15.47 46.94 -23.48
N PRO A 40 -16.65 47.47 -23.17
CA PRO A 40 -16.87 48.22 -21.96
C PRO A 40 -16.86 47.28 -20.75
N SER A 41 -16.16 47.73 -19.73
CA SER A 41 -16.15 47.14 -18.41
C SER A 41 -17.53 47.20 -17.78
N ASN A 42 -18.26 46.12 -17.78
CA ASN A 42 -19.36 45.91 -16.85
C ASN A 42 -18.95 44.88 -15.79
N ALA A 43 -18.60 45.40 -14.64
CA ALA A 43 -18.55 44.64 -13.42
C ALA A 43 -19.98 44.22 -13.08
N ALA A 44 -20.41 43.11 -13.58
CA ALA A 44 -21.53 42.35 -13.04
C ALA A 44 -20.99 41.15 -12.36
N ASN A 45 -21.18 41.18 -11.03
CA ASN A 45 -20.90 40.13 -10.10
C ASN A 45 -21.79 38.92 -10.44
N GLU A 46 -21.42 38.16 -11.45
CA GLU A 46 -22.04 36.89 -11.71
C GLU A 46 -21.37 35.86 -10.82
N ARG A 47 -22.08 35.53 -9.76
CA ARG A 47 -21.93 34.27 -9.04
C ARG A 47 -21.96 33.16 -10.09
N ARG A 48 -20.78 32.69 -10.50
CA ARG A 48 -20.69 31.45 -11.28
C ARG A 48 -21.33 30.36 -10.41
N PRO A 49 -22.41 29.72 -10.87
CA PRO A 49 -22.82 28.49 -10.22
C PRO A 49 -21.62 27.57 -10.28
N VAL A 50 -21.25 27.04 -9.11
CA VAL A 50 -20.32 25.92 -9.04
C VAL A 50 -21.00 24.82 -9.84
N ALA A 51 -20.62 24.72 -11.11
CA ALA A 51 -20.96 23.58 -11.91
C ALA A 51 -20.36 22.40 -11.14
N GLN A 52 -21.23 21.67 -10.45
CA GLN A 52 -20.94 20.32 -10.06
C GLN A 52 -20.49 19.62 -11.34
N GLN A 53 -19.18 19.50 -11.49
CA GLN A 53 -18.63 18.55 -12.44
C GLN A 53 -19.08 17.18 -11.93
N THR A 54 -20.26 16.79 -12.35
CA THR A 54 -20.66 15.41 -12.39
C THR A 54 -19.61 14.77 -13.29
N ARG A 55 -18.57 14.19 -12.70
CA ARG A 55 -17.67 13.31 -13.41
C ARG A 55 -18.57 12.22 -13.97
N GLU A 56 -18.79 12.27 -15.27
CA GLU A 56 -19.42 11.16 -15.98
C GLU A 56 -18.51 9.97 -15.72
N SER A 57 -18.97 9.09 -14.82
CA SER A 57 -18.28 7.84 -14.55
C SER A 57 -18.35 7.03 -15.85
N THR A 58 -17.25 7.00 -16.56
CA THR A 58 -17.10 6.14 -17.72
C THR A 58 -17.00 4.69 -17.26
N VAL A 59 -17.44 3.75 -18.08
CA VAL A 59 -17.34 2.31 -17.77
C VAL A 59 -15.89 1.89 -17.45
N TRP A 60 -14.91 2.66 -17.84
CA TRP A 60 -13.50 2.49 -17.51
C TRP A 60 -13.17 2.81 -16.04
N ASP A 61 -13.97 3.66 -15.38
CA ASP A 61 -13.82 3.93 -13.95
C ASP A 61 -14.24 2.73 -13.10
N LEU A 62 -15.07 1.83 -13.62
CA LEU A 62 -15.43 0.58 -12.98
C LEU A 62 -14.28 -0.45 -13.00
N PHE A 63 -13.37 -0.33 -13.96
CA PHE A 63 -12.17 -1.17 -14.07
C PHE A 63 -10.90 -0.47 -13.60
N GLY A 64 -10.93 0.86 -13.49
CA GLY A 64 -9.92 1.63 -12.82
C GLY A 64 -10.09 1.49 -11.32
N ASN A 65 -9.06 1.02 -10.62
CA ASN A 65 -9.02 0.96 -9.15
C ASN A 65 -8.93 2.38 -8.57
N ASN A 66 -9.92 3.23 -8.89
CA ASN A 66 -10.10 4.56 -8.31
C ASN A 66 -10.76 4.38 -6.93
N SER A 67 -9.99 3.89 -5.99
CA SER A 67 -10.35 3.96 -4.59
C SER A 67 -10.39 5.43 -4.20
N ASP A 68 -11.59 5.99 -4.06
CA ASP A 68 -11.78 7.31 -3.50
C ASP A 68 -11.15 7.32 -2.10
N PRO A 69 -10.12 8.14 -1.84
CA PRO A 69 -9.43 8.15 -0.55
C PRO A 69 -10.34 8.49 0.63
N ASN A 70 -11.54 9.03 0.38
CA ASN A 70 -12.52 9.34 1.41
C ASN A 70 -13.52 8.22 1.74
N VAL A 71 -13.56 7.13 0.98
CA VAL A 71 -14.60 6.09 1.12
C VAL A 71 -14.05 4.72 1.44
N THR A 72 -12.73 4.50 1.31
CA THR A 72 -12.19 3.17 1.50
C THR A 72 -11.29 3.12 2.73
N VAL A 73 -11.84 2.69 3.84
CA VAL A 73 -11.03 2.01 4.86
C VAL A 73 -10.57 0.71 4.20
N ALA A 74 -9.49 0.81 3.47
CA ALA A 74 -8.97 -0.30 2.71
C ALA A 74 -8.15 -1.20 3.63
N VAL A 75 -8.85 -2.02 4.40
CA VAL A 75 -8.25 -3.10 5.16
C VAL A 75 -7.81 -4.19 4.19
N ASN A 76 -6.55 -4.58 4.25
CA ASN A 76 -6.05 -5.69 3.45
C ASN A 76 -6.74 -7.00 3.83
N LYS A 77 -7.52 -7.59 2.91
CA LYS A 77 -8.30 -8.82 3.16
C LYS A 77 -7.44 -10.02 3.57
N TYR A 78 -6.19 -10.10 3.08
CA TYR A 78 -5.30 -11.20 3.40
C TYR A 78 -4.71 -11.07 4.80
N LEU A 79 -4.32 -9.84 5.21
CA LEU A 79 -3.88 -9.57 6.58
C LEU A 79 -5.02 -9.81 7.57
N TRP A 80 -6.24 -9.41 7.21
CA TRP A 80 -7.43 -9.63 8.01
C TRP A 80 -7.70 -11.12 8.26
N ASN A 81 -7.82 -11.90 7.19
CA ASN A 81 -8.06 -13.33 7.28
C ASN A 81 -6.92 -14.06 7.98
N ALA A 82 -5.67 -13.70 7.67
CA ALA A 82 -4.50 -14.29 8.30
C ALA A 82 -4.46 -14.01 9.82
N SER A 83 -4.84 -12.81 10.25
CA SER A 83 -4.90 -12.48 11.68
C SER A 83 -5.91 -13.35 12.41
N LEU A 84 -7.11 -13.54 11.84
CA LEU A 84 -8.13 -14.41 12.41
C LEU A 84 -7.72 -15.89 12.43
N GLU A 85 -7.00 -16.35 11.39
CA GLU A 85 -6.52 -17.74 11.33
C GLU A 85 -5.37 -18.01 12.30
N VAL A 86 -4.39 -17.12 12.40
CA VAL A 86 -3.23 -17.29 13.28
C VAL A 86 -3.61 -17.14 14.76
N LEU A 87 -4.55 -16.26 15.05
CA LEU A 87 -5.01 -15.98 16.41
C LEU A 87 -6.30 -16.71 16.76
N ASN A 88 -6.65 -17.79 16.06
CA ASN A 88 -7.92 -18.51 16.20
C ASN A 88 -8.12 -19.14 17.61
N PHE A 89 -7.04 -19.31 18.38
CA PHE A 89 -7.10 -19.79 19.76
C PHE A 89 -7.53 -18.70 20.77
N LEU A 90 -7.61 -17.43 20.31
CA LEU A 90 -8.09 -16.31 21.12
C LEU A 90 -9.56 -16.04 20.81
N PRO A 91 -10.45 -16.00 21.83
CA PRO A 91 -11.85 -15.68 21.60
C PRO A 91 -11.97 -14.23 21.11
N VAL A 92 -12.63 -14.01 19.98
CA VAL A 92 -12.86 -12.67 19.45
C VAL A 92 -13.86 -11.95 20.33
N GLN A 93 -13.53 -10.74 20.80
CA GLN A 93 -14.39 -9.88 21.61
C GLN A 93 -15.05 -8.79 20.76
N SER A 94 -14.29 -8.16 19.87
CA SER A 94 -14.78 -7.09 19.00
C SER A 94 -14.07 -7.12 17.66
N ILE A 95 -14.83 -6.85 16.61
CA ILE A 95 -14.33 -6.73 15.23
C ILE A 95 -14.92 -5.46 14.64
N ASP A 96 -14.05 -4.61 14.12
CA ASP A 96 -14.44 -3.44 13.36
C ASP A 96 -13.72 -3.43 11.99
N PRO A 97 -14.41 -3.89 10.93
CA PRO A 97 -13.83 -3.93 9.60
C PRO A 97 -13.56 -2.54 9.02
N PHE A 98 -14.26 -1.50 9.49
CA PHE A 98 -14.12 -0.13 8.97
C PHE A 98 -12.84 0.53 9.47
N THR A 99 -12.50 0.32 10.73
CA THR A 99 -11.25 0.84 11.32
C THR A 99 -10.10 -0.16 11.20
N GLY A 100 -10.38 -1.38 10.75
CA GLY A 100 -9.39 -2.44 10.62
C GLY A 100 -8.91 -3.01 11.95
N VAL A 101 -9.75 -2.96 12.99
CA VAL A 101 -9.37 -3.39 14.35
C VAL A 101 -10.04 -4.71 14.71
N ILE A 102 -9.24 -5.62 15.26
CA ILE A 102 -9.69 -6.89 15.87
C ILE A 102 -9.20 -6.89 17.31
N VAL A 103 -10.11 -7.08 18.25
CA VAL A 103 -9.81 -7.22 19.67
C VAL A 103 -10.21 -8.61 20.13
N THR A 104 -9.30 -9.31 20.79
CA THR A 104 -9.54 -10.65 21.33
C THR A 104 -9.59 -10.65 22.85
N GLY A 105 -10.18 -11.68 23.42
CA GLY A 105 -10.05 -12.01 24.83
C GLY A 105 -8.77 -12.79 25.12
N TYR A 106 -8.64 -13.20 26.38
CA TYR A 106 -7.53 -14.03 26.78
C TYR A 106 -7.74 -15.49 26.32
N GLY A 107 -6.69 -16.06 25.74
CA GLY A 107 -6.62 -17.46 25.36
C GLY A 107 -5.20 -18.00 25.49
N THR A 108 -5.06 -19.31 25.52
CA THR A 108 -3.78 -19.98 25.62
C THR A 108 -3.38 -20.58 24.27
N PRO A 109 -2.15 -20.35 23.78
CA PRO A 109 -1.69 -20.90 22.51
C PRO A 109 -1.75 -22.43 22.47
N PRO A 110 -1.90 -23.03 21.28
CA PRO A 110 -1.72 -24.47 21.11
C PRO A 110 -0.29 -24.85 21.53
N GLY A 111 -0.18 -25.81 22.43
CA GLY A 111 1.09 -26.18 23.06
C GLY A 111 1.22 -25.72 24.53
N GLY A 112 0.24 -24.99 25.04
CA GLY A 112 0.20 -24.54 26.44
C GLY A 112 1.01 -23.27 26.68
N GLY A 113 1.16 -22.91 27.95
CA GLY A 113 1.92 -21.74 28.37
C GLY A 113 1.03 -20.63 28.96
N ARG A 114 1.46 -19.39 28.79
CA ARG A 114 0.74 -18.22 29.32
C ARG A 114 -0.44 -17.86 28.43
N SER A 115 -1.49 -17.33 29.06
CA SER A 115 -2.61 -16.74 28.33
C SER A 115 -2.24 -15.37 27.82
N TYR A 116 -2.70 -15.06 26.61
CA TYR A 116 -2.50 -13.78 25.95
C TYR A 116 -3.82 -13.21 25.45
N ARG A 117 -3.85 -11.91 25.33
CA ARG A 117 -4.87 -11.14 24.64
C ARG A 117 -4.20 -10.37 23.50
N ALA A 118 -4.86 -10.25 22.36
CA ALA A 118 -4.33 -9.54 21.20
C ALA A 118 -5.24 -8.40 20.78
N THR A 119 -4.63 -7.31 20.35
CA THR A 119 -5.29 -6.26 19.57
C THR A 119 -4.52 -6.10 18.27
N VAL A 120 -5.20 -6.34 17.15
CA VAL A 120 -4.66 -6.20 15.80
C VAL A 120 -5.26 -4.95 15.18
N LYS A 121 -4.44 -4.14 14.54
CA LYS A 121 -4.86 -3.02 13.70
C LYS A 121 -4.22 -3.14 12.32
N ILE A 122 -5.07 -3.12 11.29
CA ILE A 122 -4.66 -3.13 9.89
C ILE A 122 -5.06 -1.77 9.30
N SER A 123 -4.07 -0.97 8.90
CA SER A 123 -4.26 0.44 8.55
C SER A 123 -4.07 0.76 7.08
N ASP A 124 -3.80 -0.23 6.23
CA ASP A 124 -3.44 0.00 4.83
C ASP A 124 -3.82 -1.21 3.98
N PRO A 125 -4.24 -1.03 2.71
CA PRO A 125 -4.53 -2.12 1.78
C PRO A 125 -3.28 -2.88 1.32
N ALA A 126 -2.07 -2.33 1.53
CA ALA A 126 -0.84 -2.99 1.17
C ALA A 126 -0.58 -4.22 2.05
N LEU A 127 -0.07 -5.30 1.44
CA LEU A 127 0.39 -6.47 2.19
C LEU A 127 1.85 -6.26 2.61
N ASP A 128 2.02 -5.42 3.63
CA ASP A 128 3.32 -4.97 4.14
C ASP A 128 3.32 -5.03 5.68
N ALA A 129 4.49 -5.16 6.29
CA ALA A 129 4.65 -5.16 7.75
C ALA A 129 4.17 -3.85 8.40
N ARG A 130 4.35 -2.70 7.72
CA ARG A 130 3.87 -1.40 8.22
C ARG A 130 2.34 -1.28 8.30
N SER A 131 1.63 -2.08 7.51
CA SER A 131 0.17 -2.11 7.47
C SER A 131 -0.45 -2.86 8.65
N LEU A 132 0.36 -3.66 9.36
CA LEU A 132 -0.04 -4.47 10.50
C LEU A 132 0.57 -3.90 11.78
N LYS A 133 -0.26 -3.72 12.79
CA LYS A 133 0.15 -3.41 14.17
C LYS A 133 -0.48 -4.42 15.11
N LEU A 134 0.36 -5.07 15.90
CA LEU A 134 -0.05 -6.06 16.88
C LEU A 134 0.35 -5.61 18.28
N ALA A 135 -0.61 -5.60 19.18
CA ALA A 135 -0.35 -5.46 20.61
C ALA A 135 -0.73 -6.77 21.30
N LEU A 136 0.20 -7.35 22.05
CA LEU A 136 -0.04 -8.53 22.87
C LEU A 136 0.07 -8.16 24.35
N GLU A 137 -0.85 -8.67 25.12
CA GLU A 137 -0.88 -8.51 26.58
C GLU A 137 -1.01 -9.89 27.24
N GLY A 138 -0.18 -10.16 28.18
CA GLY A 138 -0.25 -11.40 28.99
C GLY A 138 -1.29 -11.31 30.08
N ALA A 139 -1.63 -12.45 30.68
CA ALA A 139 -2.57 -12.52 31.80
C ALA A 139 -2.22 -11.52 32.90
N GLY A 140 -3.25 -10.83 33.40
CA GLY A 140 -3.10 -9.80 34.44
C GLY A 140 -2.48 -8.49 33.94
N GLY A 141 -2.49 -8.22 32.64
CA GLY A 141 -1.93 -6.99 32.08
C GLY A 141 -0.41 -7.00 31.92
N SER A 142 0.22 -8.17 31.99
CA SER A 142 1.67 -8.28 31.93
C SER A 142 2.20 -7.98 30.52
N ALA A 143 3.32 -7.27 30.45
CA ALA A 143 3.99 -6.99 29.18
C ALA A 143 4.51 -8.28 28.54
N VAL A 144 4.37 -8.38 27.22
CA VAL A 144 4.89 -9.48 26.41
C VAL A 144 6.22 -9.07 25.79
N ALA A 145 7.16 -10.01 25.72
CA ALA A 145 8.46 -9.75 25.11
C ALA A 145 8.31 -9.30 23.64
N PRO A 146 9.05 -8.26 23.21
CA PRO A 146 8.96 -7.74 21.84
C PRO A 146 9.21 -8.79 20.76
N ASP A 147 10.09 -9.75 21.04
CA ASP A 147 10.40 -10.84 20.10
C ASP A 147 9.21 -11.79 19.90
N THR A 148 8.38 -11.98 20.94
CA THR A 148 7.13 -12.75 20.82
C THR A 148 6.14 -12.01 19.93
N VAL A 149 6.00 -10.68 20.09
CA VAL A 149 5.13 -9.85 19.26
C VAL A 149 5.56 -9.95 17.79
N ARG A 150 6.85 -9.76 17.51
CA ARG A 150 7.41 -9.87 16.15
C ARG A 150 7.20 -11.25 15.54
N ALA A 151 7.39 -12.31 16.31
CA ALA A 151 7.18 -13.67 15.82
C ALA A 151 5.72 -13.91 15.38
N VAL A 152 4.75 -13.35 16.10
CA VAL A 152 3.34 -13.44 15.73
C VAL A 152 3.03 -12.54 14.51
N GLU A 153 3.59 -11.32 14.45
CA GLU A 153 3.46 -10.46 13.27
C GLU A 153 4.00 -11.14 12.01
N ASP A 154 5.17 -11.77 12.09
CA ASP A 154 5.79 -12.51 10.99
C ASP A 154 4.96 -13.73 10.56
N ALA A 155 4.34 -14.42 11.52
CA ALA A 155 3.44 -15.53 11.25
C ALA A 155 2.19 -15.05 10.48
N ILE A 156 1.60 -13.92 10.89
CA ILE A 156 0.44 -13.31 10.21
C ILE A 156 0.82 -12.88 8.79
N LEU A 157 1.95 -12.19 8.61
CA LEU A 157 2.43 -11.76 7.30
C LEU A 157 2.71 -12.93 6.36
N THR A 158 3.32 -13.98 6.89
CA THR A 158 3.60 -15.22 6.13
C THR A 158 2.30 -15.87 5.68
N ARG A 159 1.33 -15.99 6.60
CA ARG A 159 0.02 -16.56 6.29
C ARG A 159 -0.72 -15.73 5.26
N ALA A 160 -0.71 -14.41 5.37
CA ALA A 160 -1.32 -13.50 4.42
C ALA A 160 -0.75 -13.63 3.00
N ARG A 161 0.58 -13.80 2.88
CA ARG A 161 1.24 -14.07 1.60
C ARG A 161 0.81 -15.41 1.01
N GLN A 162 0.69 -16.46 1.84
CA GLN A 162 0.19 -17.76 1.39
C GLN A 162 -1.25 -17.69 0.87
N LEU A 163 -2.13 -16.96 1.57
CA LEU A 163 -3.51 -16.73 1.14
C LEU A 163 -3.58 -16.02 -0.21
N ARG A 164 -2.77 -14.97 -0.40
CA ARG A 164 -2.69 -14.25 -1.68
C ARG A 164 -2.22 -15.13 -2.82
N VAL A 165 -1.19 -15.95 -2.59
CA VAL A 165 -0.67 -16.89 -3.63
C VAL A 165 -1.72 -17.94 -3.97
N ARG A 166 -2.47 -18.42 -3.00
CA ARG A 166 -3.57 -19.39 -3.23
C ARG A 166 -4.68 -18.76 -4.08
N ASP A 167 -5.11 -17.54 -3.75
CA ASP A 167 -6.14 -16.82 -4.52
C ASP A 167 -5.70 -16.49 -5.95
N GLY A 168 -4.41 -16.22 -6.18
CA GLY A 168 -3.86 -15.92 -7.51
C GLY A 168 -3.68 -17.14 -8.41
N ARG A 169 -3.99 -18.35 -7.94
CA ARG A 169 -3.94 -19.60 -8.70
C ARG A 169 -5.32 -20.10 -9.14
N LEU A 170 -6.37 -19.41 -8.72
CA LEU A 170 -7.76 -19.69 -9.12
C LEU A 170 -8.15 -18.84 -10.32
#